data_b190f88dfc2120fddb396e80009a57c8
#
_entry.id   b190f88dfc2120fddb396e80009a57c8
#
_cell.length_a   1.000
_cell.length_b   1.000
_cell.length_c   1.000
_cell.angle_alpha   90.00
_cell.angle_beta   90.00
_cell.angle_gamma   90.00
#
_symmetry.space_group_name_H-M   'P 1'
#
loop_
_entity.id
_entity.type
_entity.pdbx_description
1 polymer ?
#
loop_
_entity_poly.entity_id
_entity_poly.type
_entity_poly.pdbx_seq_one_letter_code
_entity_poly.pdbx_strand_id
1 'polypeptide(L)'
;MARKGALVTMTTAHGRSLNSVRRWPDDPAAHRALADYLEGLPASPSAEQTTSSLLNGHGLDFAGSDLSGLDLLGAEFSESTMSRALLVGADLYTAWLVGAQLSEADFSDADLRKVQGRGCQARHAKLCGADLQGADFSQSDFLGANLRGARLQRASFSGSDLRDADLRDCVFGRTRLSGARVAGCTVEGASGLVIGPVDIGTDTPILLDGPELLDWFTSNGAAGVEVRQPA
;
A
#
# COMPACT_ATOMS: atom_id res chain seq x y z
N MET A 1 -22.79 31.46 -20.87
CA MET A 1 -21.58 31.72 -20.06
C MET A 1 -21.45 30.62 -19.01
N ALA A 2 -20.69 29.58 -19.30
CA ALA A 2 -20.46 28.43 -18.37
C ALA A 2 -19.14 28.66 -17.65
N ARG A 3 -19.21 28.79 -16.31
CA ARG A 3 -18.02 28.87 -15.47
C ARG A 3 -17.38 27.48 -15.40
N LYS A 4 -16.19 27.33 -15.95
CA LYS A 4 -15.30 26.21 -15.70
C LYS A 4 -14.87 26.28 -14.22
N GLY A 5 -15.37 25.35 -13.41
CA GLY A 5 -14.82 25.10 -12.08
C GLY A 5 -13.42 24.51 -12.23
N ALA A 6 -12.41 25.25 -11.85
CA ALA A 6 -11.06 24.73 -11.70
C ALA A 6 -11.08 23.74 -10.53
N LEU A 7 -10.79 22.47 -10.83
CA LEU A 7 -10.49 21.46 -9.83
C LEU A 7 -9.13 21.86 -9.22
N VAL A 8 -9.18 22.58 -8.10
CA VAL A 8 -7.98 22.82 -7.30
C VAL A 8 -7.66 21.47 -6.63
N THR A 9 -6.72 20.75 -7.19
CA THR A 9 -6.03 19.68 -6.46
C THR A 9 -5.31 20.36 -5.31
N MET A 10 -5.91 20.32 -4.12
CA MET A 10 -5.18 20.62 -2.89
C MET A 10 -4.13 19.51 -2.73
N THR A 11 -2.92 19.77 -3.16
CA THR A 11 -1.75 19.04 -2.67
C THR A 11 -1.68 19.35 -1.18
N THR A 12 -2.13 18.43 -0.34
CA THR A 12 -1.90 18.49 1.10
C THR A 12 -0.39 18.49 1.30
N ALA A 13 0.13 19.60 1.83
CA ALA A 13 1.56 19.68 2.12
C ALA A 13 1.86 18.68 3.25
N HIS A 14 2.70 17.67 2.96
CA HIS A 14 3.13 16.70 3.96
C HIS A 14 4.04 17.35 5.01
N GLY A 15 4.01 16.82 6.23
CA GLY A 15 4.80 17.32 7.35
C GLY A 15 6.29 17.07 7.13
N ARG A 16 7.12 18.11 7.30
CA ARG A 16 8.56 18.13 6.99
C ARG A 16 9.38 18.66 8.15
N SER A 17 8.88 18.57 9.38
CA SER A 17 9.57 19.08 10.57
C SER A 17 9.35 18.17 11.77
N LEU A 18 10.17 18.30 12.79
CA LEU A 18 10.05 17.56 14.05
C LEU A 18 8.66 17.72 14.69
N ASN A 19 8.06 18.90 14.58
CA ASN A 19 6.72 19.19 15.12
C ASN A 19 5.60 18.49 14.33
N SER A 20 5.89 17.93 13.17
CA SER A 20 4.92 17.18 12.38
C SER A 20 4.74 15.73 12.87
N VAL A 21 5.68 15.22 13.67
CA VAL A 21 5.59 13.87 14.25
C VAL A 21 4.63 13.91 15.44
N ARG A 22 3.55 13.14 15.36
CA ARG A 22 2.50 13.10 16.39
C ARG A 22 2.85 12.19 17.56
N ARG A 23 3.53 11.09 17.27
CA ARG A 23 4.11 10.18 18.27
C ARG A 23 5.39 9.58 17.73
N TRP A 24 6.48 9.86 18.41
CA TRP A 24 7.81 9.38 18.06
C TRP A 24 7.94 7.86 18.28
N PRO A 25 8.84 7.20 17.54
CA PRO A 25 9.22 5.82 17.86
C PRO A 25 9.83 5.73 19.27
N ASP A 26 9.49 4.66 19.98
CA ASP A 26 10.07 4.38 21.29
C ASP A 26 11.53 3.90 21.17
N ASP A 27 11.90 3.28 20.04
CA ASP A 27 13.27 2.87 19.78
C ASP A 27 14.17 4.10 19.55
N PRO A 28 15.26 4.25 20.35
CA PRO A 28 16.15 5.42 20.23
C PRO A 28 16.85 5.55 18.88
N ALA A 29 17.11 4.42 18.17
CA ALA A 29 17.75 4.46 16.87
C ALA A 29 16.77 4.94 15.78
N ALA A 30 15.53 4.45 15.80
CA ALA A 30 14.46 4.92 14.92
C ALA A 30 14.12 6.39 15.17
N HIS A 31 14.03 6.79 16.45
CA HIS A 31 13.82 8.19 16.84
C HIS A 31 14.90 9.09 16.24
N ARG A 32 16.16 8.73 16.43
CA ARG A 32 17.30 9.52 15.91
C ARG A 32 17.28 9.58 14.38
N ALA A 33 17.10 8.44 13.72
CA ALA A 33 17.07 8.40 12.26
C ALA A 33 15.96 9.29 11.68
N LEU A 34 14.76 9.28 12.30
CA LEU A 34 13.65 10.14 11.89
C LEU A 34 13.93 11.62 12.17
N ALA A 35 14.54 11.95 13.32
CA ALA A 35 14.89 13.33 13.68
C ALA A 35 15.94 13.89 12.70
N ASP A 36 17.03 13.16 12.48
CA ASP A 36 18.11 13.56 11.55
C ASP A 36 17.56 13.77 10.12
N TYR A 37 16.64 12.88 9.70
CA TYR A 37 15.97 13.00 8.40
C TYR A 37 15.15 14.30 8.30
N LEU A 38 14.28 14.56 9.27
CA LEU A 38 13.39 15.73 9.23
C LEU A 38 14.16 17.06 9.35
N GLU A 39 15.27 17.08 10.13
CA GLU A 39 16.16 18.23 10.23
C GLU A 39 16.96 18.46 8.94
N GLY A 40 17.28 17.39 8.23
CA GLY A 40 18.00 17.42 6.94
C GLY A 40 17.14 17.77 5.73
N LEU A 41 15.80 17.79 5.87
CA LEU A 41 14.92 18.08 4.74
C LEU A 41 15.08 19.53 4.27
N PRO A 42 15.19 19.75 2.94
CA PRO A 42 15.28 21.10 2.40
C PRO A 42 13.99 21.87 2.68
N ALA A 43 14.10 23.17 2.94
CA ALA A 43 12.96 24.04 3.25
C ALA A 43 11.90 24.09 2.13
N SER A 44 12.31 23.86 0.87
CA SER A 44 11.41 23.78 -0.29
C SER A 44 11.14 22.35 -0.69
N PRO A 45 9.87 21.91 -0.80
CA PRO A 45 9.52 20.57 -1.31
C PRO A 45 9.97 20.31 -2.75
N SER A 46 10.21 21.37 -3.53
CA SER A 46 10.68 21.28 -4.92
C SER A 46 12.19 21.16 -5.06
N ALA A 47 12.95 21.24 -3.97
CA ALA A 47 14.40 21.01 -4.03
C ALA A 47 14.67 19.52 -4.27
N GLU A 48 15.65 19.22 -5.13
CA GLU A 48 16.03 17.83 -5.39
C GLU A 48 16.50 17.15 -4.09
N GLN A 49 15.84 16.06 -3.74
CA GLN A 49 16.30 15.17 -2.69
C GLN A 49 17.38 14.25 -3.27
N THR A 50 18.51 14.19 -2.63
CA THR A 50 19.56 13.20 -2.96
C THR A 50 19.30 11.90 -2.18
N THR A 51 19.84 10.79 -2.65
CA THR A 51 19.71 9.50 -1.94
C THR A 51 20.26 9.54 -0.51
N SER A 52 21.20 10.45 -0.21
CA SER A 52 21.74 10.65 1.13
C SER A 52 20.82 11.48 2.05
N SER A 53 19.75 12.08 1.51
CA SER A 53 18.76 12.84 2.26
C SER A 53 17.45 12.07 2.50
N LEU A 54 17.41 10.77 2.19
CA LEU A 54 16.25 9.91 2.45
C LEU A 54 16.32 9.34 3.86
N LEU A 55 15.15 9.11 4.46
CA LEU A 55 15.09 8.41 5.75
C LEU A 55 15.66 6.99 5.60
N ASN A 56 16.67 6.66 6.40
CA ASN A 56 17.17 5.29 6.52
C ASN A 56 16.65 4.66 7.81
N GLY A 57 15.56 3.95 7.70
CA GLY A 57 14.91 3.18 8.77
C GLY A 57 15.11 1.67 8.65
N HIS A 58 16.06 1.20 7.82
CA HIS A 58 16.30 -0.22 7.59
C HIS A 58 16.54 -0.98 8.90
N GLY A 59 15.71 -2.01 9.14
CA GLY A 59 15.80 -2.86 10.33
C GLY A 59 15.48 -2.18 11.67
N LEU A 60 15.05 -0.91 11.67
CA LEU A 60 14.73 -0.16 12.89
C LEU A 60 13.28 -0.39 13.35
N ASP A 61 13.01 -0.09 14.61
CA ASP A 61 11.70 -0.28 15.22
C ASP A 61 10.89 1.04 15.31
N PHE A 62 9.86 1.12 14.47
CA PHE A 62 8.87 2.20 14.44
C PHE A 62 7.50 1.75 14.97
N ALA A 63 7.42 0.62 15.68
CA ALA A 63 6.15 0.08 16.14
C ALA A 63 5.36 1.10 16.96
N GLY A 64 4.06 1.21 16.66
CA GLY A 64 3.14 2.10 17.37
C GLY A 64 3.41 3.60 17.20
N SER A 65 4.41 4.05 16.44
CA SER A 65 4.64 5.48 16.18
C SER A 65 3.48 6.10 15.38
N ASP A 66 3.34 7.42 15.42
CA ASP A 66 2.39 8.16 14.57
C ASP A 66 3.15 9.11 13.63
N LEU A 67 3.32 8.62 12.41
CA LEU A 67 4.01 9.25 11.29
C LEU A 67 3.00 9.77 10.25
N SER A 68 1.73 9.92 10.64
CA SER A 68 0.65 10.32 9.72
C SER A 68 0.92 11.68 9.09
N GLY A 69 0.72 11.76 7.79
CA GLY A 69 0.89 12.97 6.98
C GLY A 69 2.34 13.42 6.80
N LEU A 70 3.35 12.63 7.19
CA LEU A 70 4.75 12.97 6.96
C LEU A 70 5.16 12.80 5.50
N ASP A 71 6.13 13.61 5.07
CA ASP A 71 6.90 13.41 3.86
C ASP A 71 7.96 12.32 4.13
N LEU A 72 7.72 11.13 3.61
CA LEU A 72 8.57 9.95 3.73
C LEU A 72 8.96 9.42 2.33
N LEU A 73 9.01 10.34 1.36
CA LEU A 73 9.37 10.04 -0.02
C LEU A 73 10.64 9.21 -0.09
N GLY A 74 10.59 8.04 -0.74
CA GLY A 74 11.75 7.18 -0.94
C GLY A 74 12.36 6.59 0.33
N ALA A 75 11.68 6.71 1.48
CA ALA A 75 12.20 6.18 2.75
C ALA A 75 12.55 4.70 2.67
N GLU A 76 13.65 4.32 3.30
CA GLU A 76 14.12 2.94 3.40
C GLU A 76 13.64 2.33 4.73
N PHE A 77 12.61 1.48 4.67
CA PHE A 77 12.03 0.77 5.78
C PHE A 77 12.11 -0.76 5.63
N SER A 78 12.96 -1.26 4.72
CA SER A 78 13.10 -2.71 4.58
C SER A 78 13.51 -3.35 5.91
N GLU A 79 12.91 -4.52 6.20
CA GLU A 79 13.14 -5.29 7.43
C GLU A 79 12.78 -4.55 8.74
N SER A 80 12.22 -3.33 8.65
CA SER A 80 11.82 -2.57 9.85
C SER A 80 10.58 -3.16 10.53
N THR A 81 10.42 -2.88 11.81
CA THR A 81 9.20 -3.15 12.56
C THR A 81 8.33 -1.90 12.56
N MET A 82 7.16 -1.98 11.92
CA MET A 82 6.18 -0.90 11.85
C MET A 82 4.79 -1.37 12.30
N SER A 83 4.75 -2.45 13.09
CA SER A 83 3.47 -2.99 13.58
C SER A 83 2.70 -1.92 14.36
N ARG A 84 1.41 -1.73 14.02
CA ARG A 84 0.53 -0.70 14.62
C ARG A 84 1.01 0.74 14.43
N ALA A 85 1.98 1.01 13.58
CA ALA A 85 2.35 2.38 13.24
C ALA A 85 1.20 3.06 12.46
N LEU A 86 1.03 4.36 12.67
CA LEU A 86 0.07 5.18 11.94
C LEU A 86 0.81 5.97 10.87
N LEU A 87 0.40 5.78 9.60
CA LEU A 87 0.94 6.45 8.42
C LEU A 87 -0.21 7.01 7.56
N VAL A 88 -1.31 7.41 8.21
CA VAL A 88 -2.50 7.91 7.54
C VAL A 88 -2.15 9.15 6.72
N GLY A 89 -2.40 9.11 5.41
CA GLY A 89 -2.10 10.21 4.49
C GLY A 89 -0.63 10.56 4.37
N ALA A 90 0.32 9.68 4.77
CA ALA A 90 1.75 9.91 4.58
C ALA A 90 2.15 9.77 3.09
N ASP A 91 3.18 10.50 2.68
CA ASP A 91 3.81 10.33 1.38
C ASP A 91 4.94 9.30 1.46
N LEU A 92 4.69 8.11 0.93
CA LEU A 92 5.65 6.99 0.85
C LEU A 92 5.99 6.69 -0.62
N TYR A 93 5.80 7.65 -1.53
CA TYR A 93 6.11 7.43 -2.94
C TYR A 93 7.52 6.86 -3.10
N THR A 94 7.65 5.73 -3.82
CA THR A 94 8.90 4.98 -4.04
C THR A 94 9.60 4.45 -2.78
N ALA A 95 8.98 4.46 -1.62
CA ALA A 95 9.59 3.90 -0.40
C ALA A 95 9.86 2.38 -0.52
N TRP A 96 10.77 1.89 0.30
CA TRP A 96 11.14 0.48 0.39
C TRP A 96 10.60 -0.11 1.70
N LEU A 97 9.80 -1.18 1.59
CA LEU A 97 9.18 -1.91 2.68
C LEU A 97 9.45 -3.42 2.57
N VAL A 98 10.55 -3.81 1.89
CA VAL A 98 10.88 -5.21 1.62
C VAL A 98 11.07 -5.94 2.95
N GLY A 99 10.29 -7.01 3.18
CA GLY A 99 10.35 -7.80 4.41
C GLY A 99 9.89 -7.07 5.69
N ALA A 100 9.35 -5.86 5.59
CA ALA A 100 8.90 -5.08 6.76
C ALA A 100 7.75 -5.74 7.51
N GLN A 101 7.69 -5.56 8.83
CA GLN A 101 6.63 -6.01 9.71
C GLN A 101 5.57 -4.89 9.84
N LEU A 102 4.47 -5.03 9.11
CA LEU A 102 3.42 -4.00 8.96
C LEU A 102 2.08 -4.43 9.59
N SER A 103 2.08 -5.48 10.43
CA SER A 103 0.84 -6.00 10.99
C SER A 103 0.07 -4.93 11.76
N GLU A 104 -1.23 -4.78 11.45
CA GLU A 104 -2.13 -3.78 12.03
C GLU A 104 -1.72 -2.31 11.79
N ALA A 105 -0.71 -2.03 10.94
CA ALA A 105 -0.33 -0.66 10.58
C ALA A 105 -1.45 0.03 9.78
N ASP A 106 -1.55 1.35 9.90
CA ASP A 106 -2.59 2.15 9.24
C ASP A 106 -2.00 3.06 8.17
N PHE A 107 -2.16 2.68 6.91
CA PHE A 107 -1.78 3.40 5.70
C PHE A 107 -3.00 4.01 4.99
N SER A 108 -4.11 4.23 5.70
CA SER A 108 -5.30 4.80 5.07
C SER A 108 -4.98 6.12 4.38
N ASP A 109 -5.45 6.29 3.14
CA ASP A 109 -5.21 7.47 2.29
C ASP A 109 -3.73 7.80 2.01
N ALA A 110 -2.78 6.91 2.32
CA ALA A 110 -1.36 7.12 2.06
C ALA A 110 -1.02 7.03 0.56
N ASP A 111 0.01 7.76 0.17
CA ASP A 111 0.63 7.62 -1.16
C ASP A 111 1.68 6.49 -1.13
N LEU A 112 1.29 5.30 -1.57
CA LEU A 112 2.13 4.11 -1.67
C LEU A 112 2.53 3.81 -3.13
N ARG A 113 2.44 4.79 -4.01
CA ARG A 113 2.76 4.57 -5.42
C ARG A 113 4.22 4.17 -5.59
N LYS A 114 4.44 3.10 -6.39
CA LYS A 114 5.76 2.52 -6.69
C LYS A 114 6.55 2.03 -5.47
N VAL A 115 5.90 1.81 -4.34
CA VAL A 115 6.51 1.18 -3.17
C VAL A 115 7.03 -0.21 -3.52
N GLN A 116 8.20 -0.55 -2.97
CA GLN A 116 8.78 -1.88 -3.02
C GLN A 116 8.54 -2.57 -1.67
N GLY A 117 7.48 -3.37 -1.59
CA GLY A 117 7.05 -4.02 -0.35
C GLY A 117 7.07 -5.55 -0.40
N ARG A 118 7.89 -6.14 -1.28
CA ARG A 118 7.94 -7.58 -1.47
C ARG A 118 8.24 -8.33 -0.17
N GLY A 119 7.43 -9.38 0.11
CA GLY A 119 7.63 -10.25 1.28
C GLY A 119 7.27 -9.61 2.62
N CYS A 120 6.63 -8.43 2.64
CA CYS A 120 6.23 -7.80 3.90
C CYS A 120 5.11 -8.58 4.61
N GLN A 121 4.99 -8.38 5.93
CA GLN A 121 3.98 -8.97 6.80
C GLN A 121 2.95 -7.91 7.18
N ALA A 122 1.85 -7.82 6.41
CA ALA A 122 0.84 -6.76 6.52
C ALA A 122 -0.54 -7.30 6.98
N ARG A 123 -0.53 -8.32 7.88
CA ARG A 123 -1.78 -8.87 8.42
C ARG A 123 -2.61 -7.81 9.09
N HIS A 124 -3.89 -7.77 8.76
CA HIS A 124 -4.86 -6.80 9.29
C HIS A 124 -4.44 -5.33 9.12
N ALA A 125 -3.50 -5.04 8.24
CA ALA A 125 -3.14 -3.65 7.91
C ALA A 125 -4.32 -2.92 7.26
N LYS A 126 -4.41 -1.62 7.49
CA LYS A 126 -5.43 -0.76 6.89
C LYS A 126 -4.80 0.04 5.76
N LEU A 127 -5.38 -0.09 4.57
CA LEU A 127 -4.97 0.61 3.35
C LEU A 127 -6.21 1.22 2.65
N CYS A 128 -7.24 1.58 3.44
CA CYS A 128 -8.46 2.17 2.89
C CYS A 128 -8.13 3.43 2.10
N GLY A 129 -8.58 3.52 0.84
CA GLY A 129 -8.36 4.69 0.00
C GLY A 129 -6.91 4.94 -0.42
N ALA A 130 -5.94 4.11 -0.01
CA ALA A 130 -4.54 4.29 -0.33
C ALA A 130 -4.26 4.19 -1.85
N ASP A 131 -3.28 4.94 -2.33
CA ASP A 131 -2.82 4.87 -3.72
C ASP A 131 -1.61 3.93 -3.83
N LEU A 132 -1.86 2.71 -4.33
CA LEU A 132 -0.83 1.67 -4.53
C LEU A 132 -0.43 1.52 -6.01
N GLN A 133 -0.63 2.55 -6.83
CA GLN A 133 -0.33 2.43 -8.26
C GLN A 133 1.13 2.06 -8.51
N GLY A 134 1.33 0.91 -9.17
CA GLY A 134 2.66 0.39 -9.52
C GLY A 134 3.47 -0.14 -8.34
N ALA A 135 2.87 -0.29 -7.16
CA ALA A 135 3.53 -0.91 -6.00
C ALA A 135 3.78 -2.41 -6.23
N ASP A 136 4.86 -2.93 -5.69
CA ASP A 136 5.16 -4.37 -5.66
C ASP A 136 5.06 -4.93 -4.25
N PHE A 137 3.97 -5.65 -3.99
CA PHE A 137 3.71 -6.39 -2.77
C PHE A 137 3.67 -7.90 -3.02
N SER A 138 4.43 -8.36 -4.00
CA SER A 138 4.51 -9.79 -4.31
C SER A 138 5.02 -10.59 -3.12
N GLN A 139 4.46 -11.80 -2.92
CA GLN A 139 4.83 -12.75 -1.87
C GLN A 139 4.65 -12.20 -0.44
N SER A 140 3.76 -11.25 -0.25
CA SER A 140 3.47 -10.61 1.04
C SER A 140 2.24 -11.22 1.71
N ASP A 141 2.15 -11.04 3.01
CA ASP A 141 1.03 -11.54 3.82
C ASP A 141 0.07 -10.38 4.16
N PHE A 142 -1.06 -10.35 3.47
CA PHE A 142 -2.16 -9.39 3.65
C PHE A 142 -3.42 -10.05 4.22
N LEU A 143 -3.27 -11.16 4.97
CA LEU A 143 -4.40 -11.84 5.58
C LEU A 143 -5.26 -10.86 6.38
N GLY A 144 -6.55 -10.76 6.05
CA GLY A 144 -7.50 -9.88 6.72
C GLY A 144 -7.24 -8.39 6.58
N ALA A 145 -6.37 -7.96 5.65
CA ALA A 145 -6.10 -6.54 5.43
C ALA A 145 -7.31 -5.81 4.82
N ASN A 146 -7.44 -4.53 5.14
CA ASN A 146 -8.50 -3.69 4.59
C ASN A 146 -7.95 -2.76 3.50
N LEU A 147 -8.22 -3.11 2.23
CA LEU A 147 -7.83 -2.33 1.05
C LEU A 147 -9.03 -1.59 0.42
N ARG A 148 -10.15 -1.48 1.13
CA ARG A 148 -11.38 -0.90 0.55
C ARG A 148 -11.12 0.44 -0.13
N GLY A 149 -11.56 0.58 -1.39
CA GLY A 149 -11.41 1.79 -2.19
C GLY A 149 -9.98 2.10 -2.64
N ALA A 150 -9.02 1.20 -2.39
CA ALA A 150 -7.63 1.42 -2.79
C ALA A 150 -7.46 1.42 -4.31
N ARG A 151 -6.48 2.18 -4.79
CA ARG A 151 -6.09 2.28 -6.20
C ARG A 151 -4.93 1.31 -6.48
N LEU A 152 -5.23 0.22 -7.18
CA LEU A 152 -4.32 -0.91 -7.38
C LEU A 152 -3.77 -1.00 -8.82
N GLN A 153 -3.91 0.05 -9.63
CA GLN A 153 -3.50 0.00 -11.03
C GLN A 153 -2.01 -0.33 -11.17
N ARG A 154 -1.69 -1.38 -11.91
CA ARG A 154 -0.33 -1.89 -12.14
C ARG A 154 0.38 -2.39 -10.86
N ALA A 155 -0.31 -2.48 -9.74
CA ALA A 155 0.24 -3.11 -8.56
C ALA A 155 0.43 -4.61 -8.77
N SER A 156 1.35 -5.20 -8.01
CA SER A 156 1.58 -6.64 -7.98
C SER A 156 1.36 -7.20 -6.58
N PHE A 157 0.47 -8.18 -6.49
CA PHE A 157 0.25 -9.04 -5.34
C PHE A 157 0.50 -10.51 -5.72
N SER A 158 1.39 -10.75 -6.69
CA SER A 158 1.68 -12.10 -7.16
C SER A 158 2.21 -12.98 -6.02
N GLY A 159 1.56 -14.13 -5.80
CA GLY A 159 1.91 -15.07 -4.74
C GLY A 159 1.62 -14.58 -3.32
N SER A 160 0.86 -13.49 -3.15
CA SER A 160 0.53 -12.96 -1.83
C SER A 160 -0.68 -13.64 -1.21
N ASP A 161 -0.76 -13.60 0.10
CA ASP A 161 -1.92 -14.08 0.85
C ASP A 161 -2.89 -12.90 1.10
N LEU A 162 -3.99 -12.86 0.36
CA LEU A 162 -5.08 -11.89 0.46
C LEU A 162 -6.36 -12.53 1.05
N ARG A 163 -6.24 -13.69 1.71
CA ARG A 163 -7.40 -14.33 2.31
C ARG A 163 -8.06 -13.40 3.32
N ASP A 164 -9.38 -13.42 3.33
CA ASP A 164 -10.20 -12.60 4.22
C ASP A 164 -9.98 -11.07 4.07
N ALA A 165 -9.25 -10.63 3.05
CA ALA A 165 -9.02 -9.21 2.79
C ALA A 165 -10.29 -8.51 2.26
N ASP A 166 -10.45 -7.24 2.61
CA ASP A 166 -11.50 -6.39 2.06
C ASP A 166 -10.99 -5.62 0.84
N LEU A 167 -11.39 -6.06 -0.34
CA LEU A 167 -11.07 -5.47 -1.64
C LEU A 167 -12.28 -4.73 -2.25
N ARG A 168 -13.31 -4.43 -1.45
CA ARG A 168 -14.50 -3.72 -1.95
C ARG A 168 -14.14 -2.36 -2.51
N ASP A 169 -14.80 -1.98 -3.58
CA ASP A 169 -14.64 -0.70 -4.25
C ASP A 169 -13.20 -0.44 -4.77
N CYS A 170 -12.32 -1.46 -4.78
CA CYS A 170 -10.95 -1.32 -5.32
C CYS A 170 -10.95 -1.04 -6.83
N VAL A 171 -10.01 -0.22 -7.26
CA VAL A 171 -9.79 0.07 -8.68
C VAL A 171 -8.55 -0.69 -9.16
N PHE A 172 -8.77 -1.80 -9.84
CA PHE A 172 -7.75 -2.54 -10.55
C PHE A 172 -7.38 -1.84 -11.87
N GLY A 173 -6.31 -2.30 -12.51
CA GLY A 173 -5.88 -1.78 -13.80
C GLY A 173 -4.57 -2.44 -14.22
N ARG A 174 -4.63 -3.63 -14.78
CA ARG A 174 -3.51 -4.54 -15.00
C ARG A 174 -2.84 -4.95 -13.68
N THR A 175 -3.63 -5.10 -12.63
CA THR A 175 -3.16 -5.58 -11.32
C THR A 175 -2.82 -7.05 -11.42
N ARG A 176 -1.63 -7.43 -10.97
CA ARG A 176 -1.16 -8.81 -10.98
C ARG A 176 -1.57 -9.52 -9.70
N LEU A 177 -2.39 -10.56 -9.85
CA LEU A 177 -2.83 -11.43 -8.77
C LEU A 177 -2.35 -12.88 -8.98
N SER A 178 -1.38 -13.10 -9.89
CA SER A 178 -0.94 -14.45 -10.26
C SER A 178 -0.45 -15.25 -9.06
N GLY A 179 -1.15 -16.34 -8.72
CA GLY A 179 -0.89 -17.16 -7.56
C GLY A 179 -1.26 -16.53 -6.22
N ALA A 180 -1.96 -15.39 -6.23
CA ALA A 180 -2.47 -14.79 -5.00
C ALA A 180 -3.60 -15.67 -4.43
N ARG A 181 -3.65 -15.82 -3.11
CA ARG A 181 -4.69 -16.53 -2.36
C ARG A 181 -5.76 -15.54 -1.95
N VAL A 182 -7.00 -15.73 -2.43
CA VAL A 182 -8.11 -14.79 -2.22
C VAL A 182 -9.32 -15.42 -1.55
N ALA A 183 -9.20 -16.62 -0.97
CA ALA A 183 -10.29 -17.28 -0.25
C ALA A 183 -10.85 -16.36 0.86
N GLY A 184 -12.17 -16.21 0.92
CA GLY A 184 -12.85 -15.38 1.92
C GLY A 184 -12.74 -13.87 1.70
N CYS A 185 -12.01 -13.38 0.69
CA CYS A 185 -11.96 -11.94 0.43
C CYS A 185 -13.30 -11.41 -0.08
N THR A 186 -13.57 -10.12 0.17
CA THR A 186 -14.74 -9.40 -0.35
C THR A 186 -14.31 -8.48 -1.49
N VAL A 187 -15.04 -8.50 -2.62
CA VAL A 187 -14.68 -7.77 -3.85
C VAL A 187 -15.83 -6.91 -4.41
N GLU A 188 -16.96 -6.81 -3.68
CA GLU A 188 -18.13 -6.04 -4.13
C GLU A 188 -17.75 -4.64 -4.59
N GLY A 189 -18.25 -4.20 -5.75
CA GLY A 189 -17.96 -2.88 -6.32
C GLY A 189 -16.57 -2.71 -6.90
N ALA A 190 -15.68 -3.70 -6.80
CA ALA A 190 -14.37 -3.64 -7.43
C ALA A 190 -14.47 -3.60 -8.96
N SER A 191 -13.51 -2.95 -9.62
CA SER A 191 -13.55 -2.73 -11.07
C SER A 191 -12.14 -2.68 -11.69
N GLY A 192 -12.09 -2.87 -13.02
CA GLY A 192 -10.85 -2.77 -13.80
C GLY A 192 -10.17 -4.12 -14.07
N LEU A 193 -9.03 -4.10 -14.75
CA LEU A 193 -8.37 -5.28 -15.30
C LEU A 193 -7.46 -5.98 -14.27
N VAL A 194 -7.68 -7.27 -14.05
CA VAL A 194 -6.83 -8.16 -13.26
C VAL A 194 -6.09 -9.18 -14.15
N ILE A 195 -4.97 -9.67 -13.65
CA ILE A 195 -4.15 -10.71 -14.29
C ILE A 195 -4.01 -11.86 -13.30
N GLY A 196 -4.64 -13.01 -13.62
CA GLY A 196 -4.60 -14.26 -12.86
C GLY A 196 -3.39 -15.14 -13.21
N PRO A 197 -3.45 -16.45 -12.87
CA PRO A 197 -4.52 -17.10 -12.11
C PRO A 197 -4.53 -16.70 -10.63
N VAL A 198 -5.67 -16.87 -9.94
CA VAL A 198 -5.80 -16.70 -8.49
C VAL A 198 -6.23 -17.99 -7.80
N ASP A 199 -5.86 -18.15 -6.54
CA ASP A 199 -6.25 -19.28 -5.70
C ASP A 199 -7.42 -18.90 -4.79
N ILE A 200 -8.59 -19.49 -5.01
CA ILE A 200 -9.80 -19.32 -4.20
C ILE A 200 -9.99 -20.41 -3.15
N GLY A 201 -9.08 -21.38 -3.08
CA GLY A 201 -9.16 -22.52 -2.18
C GLY A 201 -8.85 -22.14 -0.73
N THR A 202 -9.56 -22.75 0.22
CA THR A 202 -9.30 -22.58 1.67
C THR A 202 -8.20 -23.52 2.14
N ASP A 203 -8.39 -24.83 1.97
CA ASP A 203 -7.48 -25.89 2.44
C ASP A 203 -6.60 -26.45 1.32
N THR A 204 -7.17 -26.63 0.15
CA THR A 204 -6.47 -27.07 -1.07
C THR A 204 -6.57 -25.98 -2.13
N PRO A 205 -5.49 -25.72 -2.90
CA PRO A 205 -5.53 -24.72 -3.95
C PRO A 205 -6.60 -25.01 -5.01
N ILE A 206 -7.39 -23.98 -5.35
CA ILE A 206 -8.35 -23.99 -6.45
C ILE A 206 -8.02 -22.78 -7.32
N LEU A 207 -7.28 -23.02 -8.40
CA LEU A 207 -6.83 -21.95 -9.29
C LEU A 207 -7.91 -21.63 -10.33
N LEU A 208 -8.31 -20.37 -10.40
CA LEU A 208 -9.17 -19.82 -11.43
C LEU A 208 -8.41 -18.86 -12.34
N ASP A 209 -8.70 -18.89 -13.64
CA ASP A 209 -8.16 -17.95 -14.63
C ASP A 209 -9.19 -17.69 -15.73
N GLY A 210 -8.93 -16.69 -16.58
CA GLY A 210 -9.77 -16.38 -17.73
C GLY A 210 -11.26 -16.26 -17.40
N PRO A 211 -12.15 -16.97 -18.13
CA PRO A 211 -13.60 -16.89 -17.93
C PRO A 211 -14.06 -17.32 -16.53
N GLU A 212 -13.48 -18.37 -15.96
CA GLU A 212 -13.84 -18.87 -14.63
C GLU A 212 -13.55 -17.84 -13.54
N LEU A 213 -12.44 -17.15 -13.65
CA LEU A 213 -12.08 -16.05 -12.75
C LEU A 213 -13.01 -14.86 -12.92
N LEU A 214 -13.39 -14.54 -14.16
CA LEU A 214 -14.37 -13.48 -14.43
C LEU A 214 -15.74 -13.79 -13.82
N ASP A 215 -16.20 -15.02 -13.95
CA ASP A 215 -17.46 -15.50 -13.37
C ASP A 215 -17.41 -15.44 -11.84
N TRP A 216 -16.27 -15.77 -11.25
CA TRP A 216 -16.07 -15.65 -9.80
C TRP A 216 -16.21 -14.18 -9.32
N PHE A 217 -15.53 -13.24 -9.97
CA PHE A 217 -15.64 -11.80 -9.63
C PHE A 217 -17.08 -11.30 -9.78
N THR A 218 -17.73 -11.63 -10.89
CA THR A 218 -19.10 -11.23 -11.17
C THR A 218 -20.10 -11.77 -10.14
N SER A 219 -19.95 -13.05 -9.77
CA SER A 219 -20.81 -13.71 -8.76
C SER A 219 -20.60 -13.15 -7.34
N ASN A 220 -19.45 -12.54 -7.08
CA ASN A 220 -19.12 -11.89 -5.82
C ASN A 220 -19.33 -10.36 -5.84
N GLY A 221 -20.15 -9.85 -6.78
CA GLY A 221 -20.58 -8.45 -6.82
C GLY A 221 -19.59 -7.49 -7.48
N ALA A 222 -18.56 -7.98 -8.17
CA ALA A 222 -17.55 -7.20 -8.87
C ALA A 222 -17.71 -7.25 -10.40
N ALA A 223 -18.90 -6.97 -10.91
CA ALA A 223 -19.20 -7.01 -12.34
C ALA A 223 -18.39 -6.02 -13.20
N GLY A 224 -17.72 -5.04 -12.58
CA GLY A 224 -16.82 -4.10 -13.25
C GLY A 224 -15.40 -4.60 -13.44
N VAL A 225 -15.09 -5.83 -12.98
CA VAL A 225 -13.78 -6.44 -13.16
C VAL A 225 -13.68 -7.08 -14.55
N GLU A 226 -12.54 -6.87 -15.17
CA GLU A 226 -12.12 -7.54 -16.40
C GLU A 226 -10.96 -8.48 -16.08
N VAL A 227 -10.91 -9.66 -16.72
CA VAL A 227 -9.82 -10.62 -16.56
C VAL A 227 -9.04 -10.71 -17.86
N ARG A 228 -7.69 -10.63 -17.77
CA ARG A 228 -6.85 -10.85 -18.96
C ARG A 228 -7.02 -12.29 -19.43
N GLN A 229 -7.39 -12.45 -20.69
CA GLN A 229 -7.47 -13.79 -21.29
C GLN A 229 -6.07 -14.43 -21.37
N PRO A 230 -5.92 -15.71 -21.05
CA PRO A 230 -4.69 -16.45 -21.30
C PRO A 230 -4.35 -16.39 -22.80
N ALA A 231 -3.06 -16.27 -23.11
CA ALA A 231 -2.58 -16.22 -24.49
C ALA A 231 -2.62 -17.60 -25.15
#